data_34ba512f059e00a80f9d90c3249b815c
#
_entry.id   34ba512f059e00a80f9d90c3249b815c
#
_cell.length_a   1.000
_cell.length_b   1.000
_cell.length_c   1.000
_cell.angle_alpha   90.00
_cell.angle_beta   90.00
_cell.angle_gamma   90.00
#
_symmetry.space_group_name_H-M   'P 1'
#
loop_
_entity.id
_entity.type
_entity.pdbx_description
1 polymer ?
#
loop_
_entity_poly.entity_id
_entity_poly.type
_entity_poly.pdbx_seq_one_letter_code
_entity_poly.pdbx_strand_id
1 'polypeptide(L)'
;MRRYSRGTVAARVDHTLLKPEATEADVVALLQEAEELDVFAVCVSPTMVATAKSFRTGEFAIASVVGFPSGKHLSVIKAEEARLAAAAGADEIDMVIDVGSALEGELDAVKCDIAAVFDAIPSHVMLKVIVESAVLLASAGEQRLVDVCRAAEDAGADFVKTSTGFHPSGGASVRAVELMAGTVGDRLGVKASGGIRTAEAAVAMLDAGATRLGLSGTRAVLDGLD
;
A
#
# COMPACT_ATOMS: atom_id res chain seq x y z
N MET A 1 6.55 12.22 26.82
CA MET A 1 7.08 10.99 26.19
C MET A 1 6.54 10.94 24.78
N ARG A 2 7.38 10.77 23.75
CA ARG A 2 6.87 10.54 22.38
C ARG A 2 6.10 9.23 22.36
N ARG A 3 4.93 9.21 21.69
CA ARG A 3 4.05 8.04 21.63
C ARG A 3 4.65 6.88 20.83
N TYR A 4 5.54 7.20 19.88
CA TYR A 4 6.21 6.23 18.98
C TYR A 4 7.71 6.40 19.05
N SER A 5 8.43 5.29 19.23
CA SER A 5 9.89 5.21 19.05
C SER A 5 10.24 4.93 17.59
N ARG A 6 11.52 5.16 17.20
CA ARG A 6 12.06 4.80 15.90
C ARG A 6 11.73 3.34 15.51
N GLY A 7 12.04 2.38 16.36
CA GLY A 7 11.76 0.95 16.10
C GLY A 7 10.28 0.63 16.00
N THR A 8 9.42 1.31 16.78
CA THR A 8 7.96 1.13 16.69
C THR A 8 7.40 1.62 15.34
N VAL A 9 7.98 2.66 14.76
CA VAL A 9 7.59 3.16 13.44
C VAL A 9 8.19 2.28 12.35
N ALA A 10 9.48 1.92 12.44
CA ALA A 10 10.17 1.04 11.47
C ALA A 10 9.41 -0.28 11.26
N ALA A 11 8.97 -0.92 12.35
CA ALA A 11 8.16 -2.15 12.31
C ALA A 11 6.76 -1.99 11.66
N ARG A 12 6.42 -0.80 11.16
CA ARG A 12 5.19 -0.48 10.42
C ARG A 12 5.45 0.11 9.04
N VAL A 13 6.68 0.04 8.55
CA VAL A 13 7.06 0.64 7.27
C VAL A 13 7.18 -0.41 6.18
N ASP A 14 6.57 -0.12 5.03
CA ASP A 14 6.91 -0.71 3.74
C ASP A 14 7.87 0.25 3.03
N HIS A 15 9.17 -0.08 3.04
CA HIS A 15 10.21 0.70 2.37
C HIS A 15 10.09 0.52 0.86
N THR A 16 9.83 1.59 0.12
CA THR A 16 9.19 1.53 -1.20
C THR A 16 10.09 2.07 -2.31
N LEU A 17 10.27 1.28 -3.38
CA LEU A 17 10.94 1.66 -4.62
C LEU A 17 10.09 1.25 -5.82
N LEU A 18 9.38 2.23 -6.42
CA LEU A 18 8.45 2.01 -7.54
C LEU A 18 8.73 2.94 -8.73
N LYS A 19 9.91 3.58 -8.76
CA LYS A 19 10.31 4.42 -9.90
C LYS A 19 10.44 3.57 -11.15
N PRO A 20 9.93 4.01 -12.33
CA PRO A 20 10.02 3.24 -13.58
C PRO A 20 11.44 2.93 -14.01
N GLU A 21 12.39 3.80 -13.66
CA GLU A 21 13.82 3.65 -13.97
C GLU A 21 14.60 2.79 -12.98
N ALA A 22 13.95 2.25 -11.93
CA ALA A 22 14.65 1.46 -10.91
C ALA A 22 15.30 0.20 -11.51
N THR A 23 16.54 -0.01 -11.14
CA THR A 23 17.38 -1.14 -11.58
C THR A 23 17.49 -2.24 -10.51
N GLU A 24 18.05 -3.40 -10.87
CA GLU A 24 18.37 -4.45 -9.89
C GLU A 24 19.32 -3.95 -8.80
N ALA A 25 20.30 -3.11 -9.15
CA ALA A 25 21.23 -2.54 -8.17
C ALA A 25 20.48 -1.64 -7.16
N ASP A 26 19.48 -0.89 -7.60
CA ASP A 26 18.66 -0.07 -6.72
C ASP A 26 17.80 -0.94 -5.79
N VAL A 27 17.31 -2.08 -6.26
CA VAL A 27 16.58 -3.05 -5.41
C VAL A 27 17.52 -3.66 -4.37
N VAL A 28 18.75 -4.05 -4.74
CA VAL A 28 19.73 -4.57 -3.77
C VAL A 28 20.05 -3.52 -2.70
N ALA A 29 20.23 -2.26 -3.09
CA ALA A 29 20.44 -1.17 -2.13
C ALA A 29 19.24 -0.95 -1.21
N LEU A 30 18.00 -1.05 -1.75
CA LEU A 30 16.76 -0.99 -0.97
C LEU A 30 16.71 -2.09 0.10
N LEU A 31 17.09 -3.34 -0.25
CA LEU A 31 17.09 -4.47 0.69
C LEU A 31 18.10 -4.28 1.81
N GLN A 32 19.30 -3.79 1.48
CA GLN A 32 20.32 -3.46 2.48
C GLN A 32 19.85 -2.38 3.44
N GLU A 33 19.26 -1.31 2.91
CA GLU A 33 18.68 -0.24 3.74
C GLU A 33 17.50 -0.74 4.58
N ALA A 34 16.67 -1.64 4.06
CA ALA A 34 15.55 -2.26 4.77
C ALA A 34 16.02 -3.06 6.00
N GLU A 35 17.11 -3.82 5.86
CA GLU A 35 17.73 -4.57 6.95
C GLU A 35 18.35 -3.64 8.00
N GLU A 36 19.10 -2.61 7.59
CA GLU A 36 19.68 -1.61 8.50
C GLU A 36 18.62 -0.84 9.31
N LEU A 37 17.48 -0.56 8.71
CA LEU A 37 16.39 0.21 9.33
C LEU A 37 15.38 -0.65 10.10
N ASP A 38 15.49 -1.97 10.02
CA ASP A 38 14.60 -2.95 10.67
C ASP A 38 13.12 -2.69 10.30
N VAL A 39 12.85 -2.50 9.00
CA VAL A 39 11.50 -2.22 8.49
C VAL A 39 10.68 -3.50 8.38
N PHE A 40 9.35 -3.36 8.35
CA PHE A 40 8.43 -4.48 8.23
C PHE A 40 8.49 -5.14 6.85
N ALA A 41 8.52 -4.34 5.77
CA ALA A 41 8.52 -4.84 4.40
C ALA A 41 9.29 -3.92 3.45
N VAL A 42 9.66 -4.47 2.30
CA VAL A 42 9.99 -3.69 1.11
C VAL A 42 8.83 -3.76 0.11
N CYS A 43 8.65 -2.70 -0.70
CA CYS A 43 7.63 -2.69 -1.75
C CYS A 43 8.29 -2.35 -3.09
N VAL A 44 8.16 -3.27 -4.05
CA VAL A 44 8.81 -3.19 -5.37
C VAL A 44 7.83 -3.44 -6.52
N SER A 45 8.23 -3.09 -7.74
CA SER A 45 7.46 -3.41 -8.94
C SER A 45 7.42 -4.94 -9.18
N PRO A 46 6.39 -5.49 -9.85
CA PRO A 46 6.24 -6.94 -10.07
C PRO A 46 7.48 -7.59 -10.69
N THR A 47 8.11 -6.93 -11.66
CA THR A 47 9.33 -7.43 -12.34
C THR A 47 10.54 -7.55 -11.42
N MET A 48 10.53 -6.90 -10.25
CA MET A 48 11.64 -6.87 -9.29
C MET A 48 11.44 -7.83 -8.10
N VAL A 49 10.29 -8.52 -8.02
CA VAL A 49 10.01 -9.44 -6.91
C VAL A 49 11.01 -10.58 -6.86
N ALA A 50 11.31 -11.22 -8.01
CA ALA A 50 12.29 -12.32 -8.07
C ALA A 50 13.69 -11.85 -7.63
N THR A 51 14.12 -10.67 -8.06
CA THR A 51 15.38 -10.04 -7.62
C THR A 51 15.37 -9.80 -6.10
N ALA A 52 14.30 -9.18 -5.59
CA ALA A 52 14.15 -8.94 -4.16
C ALA A 52 14.19 -10.25 -3.35
N LYS A 53 13.50 -11.31 -3.83
CA LYS A 53 13.51 -12.63 -3.20
C LYS A 53 14.89 -13.26 -3.18
N SER A 54 15.66 -13.12 -4.26
CA SER A 54 16.99 -13.75 -4.42
C SER A 54 18.05 -13.09 -3.55
N PHE A 55 17.96 -11.77 -3.33
CA PHE A 55 18.95 -10.99 -2.57
C PHE A 55 18.52 -10.65 -1.15
N ARG A 56 17.30 -11.04 -0.72
CA ARG A 56 16.82 -10.81 0.64
C ARG A 56 17.64 -11.63 1.64
N THR A 57 18.27 -10.95 2.60
CA THR A 57 19.01 -11.54 3.72
C THR A 57 18.27 -11.41 5.05
N GLY A 58 17.46 -10.35 5.21
CA GLY A 58 16.64 -10.09 6.40
C GLY A 58 15.27 -10.80 6.38
N GLU A 59 14.56 -10.71 7.50
CA GLU A 59 13.24 -11.35 7.68
C GLU A 59 12.04 -10.45 7.34
N PHE A 60 12.26 -9.31 6.68
CA PHE A 60 11.19 -8.43 6.24
C PHE A 60 10.38 -9.04 5.08
N ALA A 61 9.09 -8.68 4.98
CA ALA A 61 8.22 -9.11 3.90
C ALA A 61 8.55 -8.43 2.56
N ILE A 62 8.17 -9.06 1.45
CA ILE A 62 8.23 -8.49 0.10
C ILE A 62 6.80 -8.20 -0.35
N ALA A 63 6.47 -6.92 -0.51
CA ALA A 63 5.24 -6.46 -1.12
C ALA A 63 5.47 -6.11 -2.59
N SER A 64 4.45 -6.34 -3.43
CA SER A 64 4.44 -5.90 -4.82
C SER A 64 3.16 -5.17 -5.17
N VAL A 65 3.21 -4.30 -6.18
CA VAL A 65 2.04 -3.57 -6.67
C VAL A 65 1.41 -4.29 -7.85
N VAL A 66 0.11 -4.06 -8.09
CA VAL A 66 -0.67 -4.66 -9.18
C VAL A 66 -1.62 -3.64 -9.78
N GLY A 67 -1.71 -3.63 -11.11
CA GLY A 67 -2.49 -2.63 -11.84
C GLY A 67 -1.97 -1.20 -11.67
N PHE A 68 -0.72 -1.07 -11.31
CA PHE A 68 -0.12 0.16 -10.82
C PHE A 68 0.51 1.02 -11.93
N PRO A 69 0.44 2.38 -11.86
CA PRO A 69 -0.29 3.13 -10.84
C PRO A 69 -1.73 3.47 -11.22
N SER A 70 -2.18 3.19 -12.44
CA SER A 70 -3.41 3.75 -13.01
C SER A 70 -4.70 3.04 -12.57
N GLY A 71 -4.63 1.78 -12.15
CA GLY A 71 -5.80 0.95 -11.86
C GLY A 71 -6.66 0.57 -13.09
N LYS A 72 -6.29 1.01 -14.30
CA LYS A 72 -7.08 0.89 -15.55
C LYS A 72 -6.83 -0.41 -16.34
N HIS A 73 -6.18 -1.38 -15.74
CA HIS A 73 -6.01 -2.70 -16.34
C HIS A 73 -7.30 -3.51 -16.20
N LEU A 74 -7.54 -4.44 -17.13
CA LEU A 74 -8.62 -5.40 -16.98
C LEU A 74 -8.41 -6.25 -15.72
N SER A 75 -9.49 -6.61 -15.01
CA SER A 75 -9.42 -7.39 -13.77
C SER A 75 -8.66 -8.71 -13.94
N VAL A 76 -8.84 -9.41 -15.07
CA VAL A 76 -8.09 -10.64 -15.40
C VAL A 76 -6.58 -10.41 -15.51
N ILE A 77 -6.16 -9.23 -15.97
CA ILE A 77 -4.73 -8.88 -16.05
C ILE A 77 -4.17 -8.56 -14.67
N LYS A 78 -4.92 -7.82 -13.83
CA LYS A 78 -4.54 -7.58 -12.43
C LYS A 78 -4.43 -8.89 -11.65
N ALA A 79 -5.39 -9.79 -11.82
CA ALA A 79 -5.40 -11.11 -11.20
C ALA A 79 -4.18 -11.95 -11.60
N GLU A 80 -3.85 -11.97 -12.90
CA GLU A 80 -2.68 -12.70 -13.39
C GLU A 80 -1.36 -12.06 -12.93
N GLU A 81 -1.25 -10.73 -12.91
CA GLU A 81 -0.10 -10.02 -12.38
C GLU A 81 0.12 -10.34 -10.89
N ALA A 82 -0.96 -10.37 -10.09
CA ALA A 82 -0.92 -10.74 -8.68
C ALA A 82 -0.46 -12.19 -8.47
N ARG A 83 -1.03 -13.12 -9.25
CA ARG A 83 -0.66 -14.54 -9.22
C ARG A 83 0.82 -14.73 -9.54
N LEU A 84 1.34 -14.04 -10.55
CA LEU A 84 2.75 -14.12 -10.95
C LEU A 84 3.67 -13.47 -9.90
N ALA A 85 3.29 -12.33 -9.33
CA ALA A 85 4.06 -11.69 -8.27
C ALA A 85 4.13 -12.58 -7.01
N ALA A 86 3.01 -13.18 -6.60
CA ALA A 86 2.98 -14.14 -5.49
C ALA A 86 3.86 -15.37 -5.79
N ALA A 87 3.75 -15.94 -7.00
CA ALA A 87 4.59 -17.07 -7.43
C ALA A 87 6.10 -16.72 -7.46
N ALA A 88 6.45 -15.46 -7.75
CA ALA A 88 7.83 -14.97 -7.71
C ALA A 88 8.33 -14.73 -6.26
N GLY A 89 7.47 -14.78 -5.26
CA GLY A 89 7.82 -14.70 -3.84
C GLY A 89 7.38 -13.41 -3.14
N ALA A 90 6.37 -12.71 -3.66
CA ALA A 90 5.73 -11.63 -2.92
C ALA A 90 4.89 -12.22 -1.76
N ASP A 91 5.07 -11.65 -0.57
CA ASP A 91 4.32 -11.98 0.64
C ASP A 91 3.03 -11.13 0.75
N GLU A 92 3.00 -9.96 0.07
CA GLU A 92 1.90 -9.00 0.10
C GLU A 92 1.68 -8.40 -1.30
N ILE A 93 0.43 -8.13 -1.66
CA ILE A 93 0.01 -7.52 -2.93
C ILE A 93 -0.76 -6.24 -2.67
N ASP A 94 -0.31 -5.12 -3.26
CA ASP A 94 -0.96 -3.81 -3.20
C ASP A 94 -1.62 -3.52 -4.56
N MET A 95 -2.90 -3.85 -4.74
CA MET A 95 -3.62 -3.59 -6.00
C MET A 95 -4.23 -2.19 -6.06
N VAL A 96 -4.27 -1.60 -7.25
CA VAL A 96 -5.00 -0.34 -7.49
C VAL A 96 -6.37 -0.64 -8.08
N ILE A 97 -7.42 -0.05 -7.46
CA ILE A 97 -8.80 -0.14 -8.01
C ILE A 97 -8.95 0.63 -9.33
N ASP A 98 -10.01 0.37 -10.09
CA ASP A 98 -10.45 1.31 -11.11
C ASP A 98 -11.07 2.56 -10.44
N VAL A 99 -10.26 3.63 -10.37
CA VAL A 99 -10.68 4.88 -9.72
C VAL A 99 -11.87 5.53 -10.44
N GLY A 100 -11.95 5.38 -11.77
CA GLY A 100 -13.09 5.91 -12.54
C GLY A 100 -14.40 5.25 -12.14
N SER A 101 -14.44 3.92 -12.06
CA SER A 101 -15.60 3.17 -11.59
C SER A 101 -15.97 3.55 -10.15
N ALA A 102 -14.97 3.72 -9.29
CA ALA A 102 -15.19 4.18 -7.93
C ALA A 102 -15.80 5.59 -7.88
N LEU A 103 -15.36 6.53 -8.72
CA LEU A 103 -15.93 7.88 -8.81
C LEU A 103 -17.38 7.88 -9.28
N GLU A 104 -17.72 7.04 -10.24
CA GLU A 104 -19.10 6.91 -10.77
C GLU A 104 -20.04 6.16 -9.82
N GLY A 105 -19.49 5.47 -8.79
CA GLY A 105 -20.29 4.69 -7.85
C GLY A 105 -20.57 3.26 -8.27
N GLU A 106 -19.84 2.78 -9.25
CA GLU A 106 -19.89 1.40 -9.75
C GLU A 106 -19.24 0.43 -8.74
N LEU A 107 -19.77 0.42 -7.50
CA LEU A 107 -19.15 -0.32 -6.39
C LEU A 107 -19.10 -1.83 -6.62
N ASP A 108 -20.09 -2.38 -7.32
CA ASP A 108 -20.08 -3.81 -7.68
C ASP A 108 -18.93 -4.12 -8.66
N ALA A 109 -18.62 -3.22 -9.60
CA ALA A 109 -17.50 -3.38 -10.50
C ALA A 109 -16.15 -3.31 -9.74
N VAL A 110 -16.03 -2.36 -8.79
CA VAL A 110 -14.86 -2.26 -7.91
C VAL A 110 -14.69 -3.53 -7.07
N LYS A 111 -15.77 -4.03 -6.50
CA LYS A 111 -15.77 -5.26 -5.69
C LYS A 111 -15.37 -6.48 -6.53
N CYS A 112 -15.92 -6.63 -7.74
CA CYS A 112 -15.55 -7.72 -8.64
C CYS A 112 -14.07 -7.66 -9.06
N ASP A 113 -13.53 -6.47 -9.30
CA ASP A 113 -12.12 -6.25 -9.64
C ASP A 113 -11.20 -6.71 -8.49
N ILE A 114 -11.53 -6.34 -7.25
CA ILE A 114 -10.78 -6.75 -6.05
C ILE A 114 -10.89 -8.26 -5.82
N ALA A 115 -12.10 -8.82 -5.88
CA ALA A 115 -12.33 -10.23 -5.69
C ALA A 115 -11.56 -11.10 -6.71
N ALA A 116 -11.48 -10.67 -7.97
CA ALA A 116 -10.70 -11.37 -8.98
C ALA A 116 -9.19 -11.46 -8.62
N VAL A 117 -8.63 -10.43 -7.99
CA VAL A 117 -7.24 -10.44 -7.51
C VAL A 117 -7.12 -11.29 -6.24
N PHE A 118 -8.06 -11.17 -5.30
CA PHE A 118 -8.09 -11.97 -4.08
C PHE A 118 -8.12 -13.47 -4.36
N ASP A 119 -8.98 -13.90 -5.29
CA ASP A 119 -9.12 -15.31 -5.68
C ASP A 119 -7.89 -15.87 -6.43
N ALA A 120 -7.07 -14.99 -7.01
CA ALA A 120 -5.89 -15.38 -7.78
C ALA A 120 -4.62 -15.58 -6.93
N ILE A 121 -4.59 -15.09 -5.70
CA ILE A 121 -3.42 -15.19 -4.82
C ILE A 121 -3.59 -16.31 -3.78
N PRO A 122 -2.49 -16.94 -3.34
CA PRO A 122 -2.53 -17.92 -2.24
C PRO A 122 -3.04 -17.29 -0.93
N SER A 123 -3.74 -18.04 -0.11
CA SER A 123 -4.36 -17.58 1.15
C SER A 123 -3.38 -17.05 2.21
N HIS A 124 -2.09 -17.28 2.05
CA HIS A 124 -1.05 -16.73 2.93
C HIS A 124 -0.48 -15.40 2.43
N VAL A 125 -0.85 -14.96 1.23
CA VAL A 125 -0.43 -13.69 0.64
C VAL A 125 -1.47 -12.63 0.97
N MET A 126 -1.04 -11.54 1.59
CA MET A 126 -1.90 -10.46 2.05
C MET A 126 -2.30 -9.53 0.90
N LEU A 127 -3.59 -9.18 0.79
CA LEU A 127 -4.10 -8.23 -0.19
C LEU A 127 -4.34 -6.86 0.43
N LYS A 128 -3.70 -5.82 -0.14
CA LYS A 128 -3.96 -4.41 0.20
C LYS A 128 -4.56 -3.69 -1.00
N VAL A 129 -5.64 -2.95 -0.78
CA VAL A 129 -6.42 -2.26 -1.82
C VAL A 129 -6.14 -0.76 -1.81
N ILE A 130 -5.50 -0.24 -2.86
CA ILE A 130 -5.23 1.19 -3.05
C ILE A 130 -6.49 1.84 -3.59
N VAL A 131 -7.12 2.69 -2.76
CA VAL A 131 -8.40 3.36 -3.08
C VAL A 131 -8.22 4.73 -3.71
N GLU A 132 -7.01 5.29 -3.75
CA GLU A 132 -6.68 6.63 -4.25
C GLU A 132 -7.52 7.72 -3.56
N SER A 133 -7.46 7.73 -2.23
CA SER A 133 -8.33 8.50 -1.32
C SER A 133 -8.42 10.00 -1.64
N ALA A 134 -7.31 10.61 -2.08
CA ALA A 134 -7.26 12.04 -2.36
C ALA A 134 -8.23 12.44 -3.49
N VAL A 135 -8.27 11.66 -4.58
CA VAL A 135 -9.17 11.96 -5.71
C VAL A 135 -10.62 11.63 -5.35
N LEU A 136 -10.88 10.56 -4.59
CA LEU A 136 -12.23 10.24 -4.13
C LEU A 136 -12.80 11.36 -3.25
N LEU A 137 -12.02 11.84 -2.28
CA LEU A 137 -12.43 12.95 -1.40
C LEU A 137 -12.68 14.24 -2.18
N ALA A 138 -11.79 14.59 -3.11
CA ALA A 138 -11.90 15.82 -3.87
C ALA A 138 -13.06 15.85 -4.86
N SER A 139 -13.39 14.69 -5.48
CA SER A 139 -14.34 14.61 -6.61
C SER A 139 -15.69 14.00 -6.27
N ALA A 140 -15.76 13.14 -5.23
CA ALA A 140 -16.98 12.41 -4.89
C ALA A 140 -17.36 12.47 -3.40
N GLY A 141 -16.49 13.06 -2.56
CA GLY A 141 -16.76 13.28 -1.14
C GLY A 141 -16.46 12.08 -0.23
N GLU A 142 -16.64 12.29 1.08
CA GLU A 142 -16.28 11.34 2.13
C GLU A 142 -17.06 10.03 2.04
N GLN A 143 -18.36 10.09 1.72
CA GLN A 143 -19.19 8.90 1.64
C GLN A 143 -18.68 7.93 0.59
N ARG A 144 -18.18 8.41 -0.54
CA ARG A 144 -17.60 7.55 -1.59
C ARG A 144 -16.37 6.81 -1.10
N LEU A 145 -15.49 7.47 -0.34
CA LEU A 145 -14.33 6.81 0.26
C LEU A 145 -14.77 5.70 1.22
N VAL A 146 -15.77 5.96 2.06
CA VAL A 146 -16.36 4.99 2.98
C VAL A 146 -16.92 3.79 2.23
N ASP A 147 -17.69 4.01 1.16
CA ASP A 147 -18.33 2.94 0.38
C ASP A 147 -17.29 2.07 -0.35
N VAL A 148 -16.23 2.68 -0.88
CA VAL A 148 -15.11 1.95 -1.51
C VAL A 148 -14.34 1.11 -0.48
N CYS A 149 -14.13 1.62 0.74
CA CYS A 149 -13.49 0.84 1.81
C CYS A 149 -14.33 -0.37 2.21
N ARG A 150 -15.67 -0.22 2.26
CA ARG A 150 -16.58 -1.35 2.52
C ARG A 150 -16.57 -2.37 1.38
N ALA A 151 -16.56 -1.90 0.13
CA ALA A 151 -16.45 -2.78 -1.03
C ALA A 151 -15.14 -3.58 -1.01
N ALA A 152 -14.02 -2.97 -0.58
CA ALA A 152 -12.75 -3.66 -0.40
C ALA A 152 -12.82 -4.72 0.70
N GLU A 153 -13.40 -4.39 1.85
CA GLU A 153 -13.64 -5.32 2.96
C GLU A 153 -14.50 -6.53 2.51
N ASP A 154 -15.63 -6.24 1.87
CA ASP A 154 -16.54 -7.26 1.35
C ASP A 154 -15.91 -8.18 0.28
N ALA A 155 -14.88 -7.69 -0.43
CA ALA A 155 -14.17 -8.45 -1.46
C ALA A 155 -12.98 -9.26 -0.91
N GLY A 156 -12.74 -9.25 0.41
CA GLY A 156 -11.73 -10.06 1.06
C GLY A 156 -10.36 -9.39 1.25
N ALA A 157 -10.26 -8.06 1.10
CA ALA A 157 -9.02 -7.35 1.38
C ALA A 157 -8.59 -7.49 2.85
N ASP A 158 -7.27 -7.55 3.10
CA ASP A 158 -6.68 -7.48 4.44
C ASP A 158 -6.39 -6.04 4.87
N PHE A 159 -6.14 -5.15 3.89
CA PHE A 159 -5.87 -3.73 4.10
C PHE A 159 -6.58 -2.86 3.07
N VAL A 160 -6.93 -1.64 3.51
CA VAL A 160 -7.16 -0.51 2.61
C VAL A 160 -5.95 0.41 2.63
N LYS A 161 -5.50 0.87 1.45
CA LYS A 161 -4.33 1.75 1.29
C LYS A 161 -4.77 3.07 0.66
N THR A 162 -4.28 4.19 1.20
CA THR A 162 -4.73 5.51 0.77
C THR A 162 -4.43 5.81 -0.69
N SER A 163 -3.19 5.58 -1.16
CA SER A 163 -2.73 6.19 -2.41
C SER A 163 -1.60 5.42 -3.07
N THR A 164 -1.48 5.60 -4.39
CA THR A 164 -0.31 5.17 -5.16
C THR A 164 0.90 6.06 -4.90
N GLY A 165 0.69 7.35 -4.61
CA GLY A 165 1.72 8.39 -4.58
C GLY A 165 2.07 8.96 -5.96
N PHE A 166 1.40 8.50 -7.03
CA PHE A 166 1.62 8.94 -8.42
C PHE A 166 0.48 9.79 -8.97
N HIS A 167 -0.68 9.82 -8.29
CA HIS A 167 -1.82 10.60 -8.74
C HIS A 167 -1.63 12.09 -8.43
N PRO A 168 -1.94 13.01 -9.37
CA PRO A 168 -1.73 14.46 -9.17
C PRO A 168 -2.60 15.08 -8.07
N SER A 169 -3.70 14.45 -7.68
CA SER A 169 -4.56 14.91 -6.56
C SER A 169 -3.90 14.80 -5.19
N GLY A 170 -2.74 14.14 -5.08
CA GLY A 170 -2.00 14.02 -3.83
C GLY A 170 -1.94 12.59 -3.27
N GLY A 171 -1.52 12.50 -2.01
CA GLY A 171 -1.31 11.23 -1.28
C GLY A 171 -2.17 11.10 -0.03
N ALA A 172 -1.59 10.50 1.01
CA ALA A 172 -2.24 10.32 2.30
C ALA A 172 -2.57 11.66 2.98
N SER A 173 -3.72 11.71 3.64
CA SER A 173 -4.08 12.79 4.56
C SER A 173 -4.63 12.21 5.86
N VAL A 174 -4.48 12.97 6.96
CA VAL A 174 -5.03 12.59 8.27
C VAL A 174 -6.54 12.29 8.14
N ARG A 175 -7.28 13.16 7.44
CA ARG A 175 -8.72 12.99 7.26
C ARG A 175 -9.08 11.71 6.49
N ALA A 176 -8.32 11.37 5.44
CA ALA A 176 -8.54 10.12 4.71
C ALA A 176 -8.31 8.91 5.63
N VAL A 177 -7.22 8.90 6.39
CA VAL A 177 -6.89 7.80 7.31
C VAL A 177 -7.94 7.66 8.41
N GLU A 178 -8.40 8.75 9.03
CA GLU A 178 -9.48 8.73 10.03
C GLU A 178 -10.77 8.11 9.49
N LEU A 179 -11.19 8.49 8.28
CA LEU A 179 -12.38 7.94 7.63
C LEU A 179 -12.23 6.45 7.32
N MET A 180 -11.07 6.07 6.76
CA MET A 180 -10.77 4.67 6.44
C MET A 180 -10.73 3.82 7.71
N ALA A 181 -9.98 4.24 8.73
CA ALA A 181 -9.89 3.53 10.02
C ALA A 181 -11.25 3.45 10.73
N GLY A 182 -12.01 4.55 10.74
CA GLY A 182 -13.38 4.56 11.30
C GLY A 182 -14.36 3.65 10.54
N THR A 183 -14.10 3.40 9.23
CA THR A 183 -14.95 2.53 8.41
C THR A 183 -14.64 1.07 8.62
N VAL A 184 -13.36 0.68 8.54
CA VAL A 184 -12.96 -0.73 8.60
C VAL A 184 -12.72 -1.23 10.04
N GLY A 185 -12.51 -0.33 10.99
CA GLY A 185 -12.25 -0.67 12.40
C GLY A 185 -11.03 -1.59 12.53
N ASP A 186 -11.16 -2.60 13.39
CA ASP A 186 -10.12 -3.62 13.59
C ASP A 186 -10.21 -4.80 12.62
N ARG A 187 -11.15 -4.75 11.63
CA ARG A 187 -11.34 -5.84 10.67
C ARG A 187 -10.32 -5.82 9.55
N LEU A 188 -9.88 -4.63 9.11
CA LEU A 188 -8.80 -4.48 8.15
C LEU A 188 -7.71 -3.55 8.70
N GLY A 189 -6.48 -3.73 8.20
CA GLY A 189 -5.44 -2.73 8.39
C GLY A 189 -5.65 -1.49 7.51
N VAL A 190 -5.05 -0.37 7.91
CA VAL A 190 -5.02 0.87 7.11
C VAL A 190 -3.56 1.21 6.80
N LYS A 191 -3.21 1.26 5.51
CA LYS A 191 -1.89 1.69 5.05
C LYS A 191 -1.95 3.12 4.53
N ALA A 192 -1.22 4.03 5.18
CA ALA A 192 -1.04 5.40 4.68
C ALA A 192 0.19 5.46 3.76
N SER A 193 0.04 6.00 2.56
CA SER A 193 1.13 6.13 1.58
C SER A 193 0.95 7.33 0.66
N GLY A 194 2.07 7.83 0.12
CA GLY A 194 2.11 9.00 -0.75
C GLY A 194 2.26 10.31 0.03
N GLY A 195 3.39 11.00 -0.16
CA GLY A 195 3.64 12.31 0.41
C GLY A 195 4.11 12.35 1.86
N ILE A 196 4.29 11.23 2.54
CA ILE A 196 4.77 11.16 3.94
C ILE A 196 6.30 11.26 3.90
N ARG A 197 6.85 12.40 4.33
CA ARG A 197 8.29 12.72 4.18
C ARG A 197 8.97 13.14 5.48
N THR A 198 8.22 13.31 6.57
CA THR A 198 8.75 13.72 7.88
C THR A 198 8.24 12.82 8.99
N ALA A 199 8.94 12.79 10.12
CA ALA A 199 8.53 12.06 11.31
C ALA A 199 7.16 12.51 11.83
N GLU A 200 6.91 13.83 11.82
CA GLU A 200 5.62 14.40 12.26
C GLU A 200 4.47 13.92 11.38
N ALA A 201 4.67 13.90 10.04
CA ALA A 201 3.66 13.41 9.12
C ALA A 201 3.38 11.91 9.34
N ALA A 202 4.43 11.08 9.53
CA ALA A 202 4.29 9.67 9.82
C ALA A 202 3.51 9.42 11.13
N VAL A 203 3.87 10.12 12.20
CA VAL A 203 3.17 10.05 13.49
C VAL A 203 1.71 10.48 13.35
N ALA A 204 1.43 11.56 12.61
CA ALA A 204 0.06 12.01 12.38
C ALA A 204 -0.80 10.94 11.67
N MET A 205 -0.25 10.20 10.70
CA MET A 205 -0.96 9.09 10.06
C MET A 205 -1.24 7.95 11.05
N LEU A 206 -0.25 7.58 11.88
CA LEU A 206 -0.43 6.54 12.90
C LEU A 206 -1.46 6.95 13.96
N ASP A 207 -1.44 8.20 14.40
CA ASP A 207 -2.42 8.76 15.36
C ASP A 207 -3.84 8.80 14.78
N ALA A 208 -3.96 8.99 13.45
CA ALA A 208 -5.23 8.94 12.73
C ALA A 208 -5.79 7.50 12.53
N GLY A 209 -5.01 6.47 12.87
CA GLY A 209 -5.44 5.08 12.80
C GLY A 209 -4.73 4.23 11.73
N ALA A 210 -3.69 4.76 11.05
CA ALA A 210 -2.89 3.92 10.17
C ALA A 210 -2.12 2.86 10.98
N THR A 211 -2.12 1.63 10.48
CA THR A 211 -1.37 0.51 11.05
C THR A 211 -0.11 0.17 10.24
N ARG A 212 0.01 0.73 9.03
CA ARG A 212 1.13 0.57 8.11
C ARG A 212 1.44 1.89 7.41
N LEU A 213 2.69 2.13 7.07
CA LEU A 213 3.16 3.30 6.33
C LEU A 213 3.91 2.87 5.06
N GLY A 214 3.58 3.45 3.90
CA GLY A 214 4.36 3.28 2.67
C GLY A 214 5.27 4.49 2.48
N LEU A 215 6.59 4.30 2.57
CA LEU A 215 7.59 5.37 2.54
C LEU A 215 8.66 5.11 1.48
N SER A 216 9.00 6.10 0.67
CA SER A 216 10.18 6.07 -0.22
C SER A 216 11.42 6.77 0.39
N GLY A 217 11.22 7.59 1.43
CA GLY A 217 12.27 8.27 2.17
C GLY A 217 12.32 7.82 3.63
N THR A 218 12.35 6.51 3.86
CA THR A 218 12.22 5.90 5.18
C THR A 218 13.26 6.40 6.17
N ARG A 219 14.54 6.44 5.78
CA ARG A 219 15.62 6.90 6.65
C ARG A 219 15.36 8.30 7.20
N ALA A 220 15.01 9.24 6.34
CA ALA A 220 14.75 10.62 6.76
C ALA A 220 13.58 10.74 7.74
N VAL A 221 12.54 9.91 7.57
CA VAL A 221 11.39 9.85 8.49
C VAL A 221 11.81 9.27 9.85
N LEU A 222 12.57 8.16 9.85
CA LEU A 222 13.00 7.50 11.07
C LEU A 222 14.02 8.34 11.86
N ASP A 223 14.97 8.99 11.18
CA ASP A 223 15.96 9.87 11.81
C ASP A 223 15.33 11.10 12.48
N GLY A 224 14.15 11.54 12.03
CA GLY A 224 13.39 12.60 12.66
C GLY A 224 12.66 12.19 13.95
N LEU A 225 12.67 10.90 14.32
CA LEU A 225 12.03 10.37 15.53
C LEU A 225 12.98 10.30 16.73
N ASP A 226 14.28 10.44 16.52
CA ASP A 226 15.35 10.38 17.53
C ASP A 226 15.44 11.67 18.37
#